data_70d0af68328e17735adcde896a4c3630
#
_entry.id   70d0af68328e17735adcde896a4c3630
#
_cell.length_a   1.000
_cell.length_b   1.000
_cell.length_c   1.000
_cell.angle_alpha   90.00
_cell.angle_beta   90.00
_cell.angle_gamma   90.00
#
_symmetry.space_group_name_H-M   'P 1'
#
loop_
_entity.id
_entity.type
_entity.pdbx_description
1 polymer ?
#
loop_
_entity_poly.entity_id
_entity_poly.type
_entity_poly.pdbx_seq_one_letter_code
_entity_poly.pdbx_strand_id
1 'polypeptide(L)'
;EALRAAGASDEAIYQLRASTLDPQAASALQQLDEQRRQWQARLQAYAAERNRLRQSGLSPTDQQLAIEQLLAQGFDERERLRVMALDAEL
;
A
#
# COMPACT_ATOMS: atom_id res chain seq x y z
N GLU A 1 -4.93 2.54 15.08
CA GLU A 1 -4.59 3.11 16.38
C GLU A 1 -5.25 4.47 16.61
N ALA A 2 -5.69 4.69 17.86
CA ALA A 2 -6.42 5.92 18.22
C ALA A 2 -5.58 7.19 18.03
N LEU A 3 -4.28 7.16 18.38
CA LEU A 3 -3.39 8.31 18.23
C LEU A 3 -3.18 8.66 16.75
N ARG A 4 -3.02 7.66 15.90
CA ARG A 4 -2.84 7.89 14.47
C ARG A 4 -4.14 8.42 13.85
N ALA A 5 -5.27 7.88 14.24
CA ALA A 5 -6.56 8.37 13.79
C ALA A 5 -6.82 9.81 14.24
N ALA A 6 -6.26 10.23 15.37
CA ALA A 6 -6.33 11.61 15.87
C ALA A 6 -5.29 12.54 15.20
N GLY A 7 -4.51 12.04 14.24
CA GLY A 7 -3.52 12.84 13.53
C GLY A 7 -2.18 12.99 14.21
N ALA A 8 -1.86 12.11 15.17
CA ALA A 8 -0.56 12.14 15.85
C ALA A 8 0.56 11.77 14.87
N SER A 9 1.74 12.39 15.01
CA SER A 9 2.91 12.11 14.20
C SER A 9 3.46 10.71 14.49
N ASP A 10 4.22 10.14 13.53
CA ASP A 10 4.91 8.87 13.71
C ASP A 10 5.88 8.89 14.90
N GLU A 11 6.57 10.02 15.10
CA GLU A 11 7.47 10.18 16.23
C GLU A 11 6.72 10.16 17.56
N ALA A 12 5.57 10.84 17.65
CA ALA A 12 4.74 10.83 18.86
C ALA A 12 4.25 9.43 19.18
N ILE A 13 3.84 8.66 18.18
CA ILE A 13 3.42 7.27 18.36
C ILE A 13 4.59 6.40 18.81
N TYR A 14 5.77 6.59 18.23
CA TYR A 14 6.97 5.87 18.64
C TYR A 14 7.33 6.15 20.10
N GLN A 15 7.30 7.42 20.52
CA GLN A 15 7.60 7.80 21.89
C GLN A 15 6.62 7.16 22.88
N LEU A 16 5.34 7.13 22.54
CA LEU A 16 4.34 6.48 23.38
C LEU A 16 4.61 4.99 23.51
N ARG A 17 4.92 4.31 22.40
CA ARG A 17 5.24 2.88 22.40
C ARG A 17 6.51 2.58 23.17
N ALA A 18 7.53 3.42 23.03
CA ALA A 18 8.79 3.26 23.74
C ALA A 18 8.64 3.46 25.26
N SER A 19 7.65 4.24 25.71
CA SER A 19 7.36 4.44 27.13
C SER A 19 6.55 3.29 27.76
N THR A 20 5.75 2.56 26.94
CA THR A 20 4.90 1.45 27.39
C THR A 20 5.48 0.08 27.10
N LEU A 21 6.35 -0.02 26.07
CA LEU A 21 7.02 -1.23 25.62
C LEU A 21 8.52 -1.01 25.68
N ASP A 22 9.31 -2.09 25.55
CA ASP A 22 10.75 -1.90 25.40
C ASP A 22 11.06 -1.23 24.04
N PRO A 23 12.22 -0.53 23.92
CA PRO A 23 12.54 0.21 22.69
C PRO A 23 12.64 -0.67 21.45
N GLN A 24 13.06 -1.92 21.61
CA GLN A 24 13.20 -2.85 20.50
C GLN A 24 11.82 -3.24 19.93
N ALA A 25 10.85 -3.53 20.81
CA ALA A 25 9.49 -3.82 20.40
C ALA A 25 8.81 -2.60 19.74
N ALA A 26 9.05 -1.41 20.29
CA ALA A 26 8.54 -0.18 19.71
C ALA A 26 9.09 0.09 18.31
N SER A 27 10.38 -0.16 18.09
CA SER A 27 11.01 -0.05 16.77
C SER A 27 10.44 -1.04 15.77
N ALA A 28 10.21 -2.28 16.19
CA ALA A 28 9.63 -3.31 15.33
C ALA A 28 8.20 -2.93 14.88
N LEU A 29 7.39 -2.38 15.78
CA LEU A 29 6.06 -1.90 15.44
C LEU A 29 6.10 -0.72 14.48
N GLN A 30 7.07 0.19 14.66
CA GLN A 30 7.26 1.33 13.78
C GLN A 30 7.61 0.88 12.35
N GLN A 31 8.50 -0.08 12.21
CA GLN A 31 8.86 -0.67 10.90
C GLN A 31 7.66 -1.31 10.23
N LEU A 32 6.85 -2.02 10.99
CA LEU A 32 5.65 -2.67 10.46
C LEU A 32 4.64 -1.63 9.95
N ASP A 33 4.44 -0.53 10.69
CA ASP A 33 3.56 0.55 10.26
C ASP A 33 4.07 1.20 8.98
N GLU A 34 5.39 1.39 8.85
CA GLU A 34 6.00 1.96 7.64
C GLU A 34 5.80 1.04 6.43
N GLN A 35 5.99 -0.27 6.61
CA GLN A 35 5.72 -1.24 5.55
C GLN A 35 4.27 -1.21 5.09
N ARG A 36 3.34 -1.09 6.03
CA ARG A 36 1.90 -0.98 5.70
C ARG A 36 1.59 0.29 4.91
N ARG A 37 2.19 1.42 5.29
CA ARG A 37 2.00 2.68 4.55
C ARG A 37 2.55 2.60 3.13
N GLN A 38 3.74 2.01 2.96
CA GLN A 38 4.34 1.82 1.65
C GLN A 38 3.47 0.91 0.78
N TRP A 39 2.96 -0.17 1.33
CA TRP A 39 2.06 -1.07 0.63
C TRP A 39 0.78 -0.35 0.18
N GLN A 40 0.14 0.40 1.07
CA GLN A 40 -1.06 1.18 0.75
C GLN A 40 -0.79 2.22 -0.34
N ALA A 41 0.33 2.91 -0.28
CA ALA A 41 0.70 3.89 -1.30
C ALA A 41 0.88 3.22 -2.67
N ARG A 42 1.51 2.05 -2.71
CA ARG A 42 1.70 1.28 -3.94
C ARG A 42 0.36 0.80 -4.51
N LEU A 43 -0.54 0.33 -3.66
CA LEU A 43 -1.89 -0.07 -4.08
C LEU A 43 -2.69 1.09 -4.66
N GLN A 44 -2.64 2.24 -4.00
CA GLN A 44 -3.33 3.44 -4.48
C GLN A 44 -2.78 3.93 -5.81
N ALA A 45 -1.46 3.92 -5.97
CA ALA A 45 -0.82 4.29 -7.24
C ALA A 45 -1.22 3.33 -8.37
N TYR A 46 -1.26 2.03 -8.09
CA TYR A 46 -1.74 1.03 -9.03
C TYR A 46 -3.19 1.30 -9.43
N ALA A 47 -4.08 1.50 -8.45
CA ALA A 47 -5.50 1.72 -8.72
C ALA A 47 -5.73 2.98 -9.56
N ALA A 48 -5.01 4.05 -9.27
CA ALA A 48 -5.11 5.30 -10.03
C ALA A 48 -4.68 5.10 -11.49
N GLU A 49 -3.56 4.42 -11.73
CA GLU A 49 -3.06 4.16 -13.07
C GLU A 49 -3.96 3.18 -13.83
N ARG A 50 -4.46 2.14 -13.17
CA ARG A 50 -5.44 1.22 -13.74
C ARG A 50 -6.69 1.95 -14.19
N ASN A 51 -7.23 2.85 -13.37
CA ASN A 51 -8.42 3.62 -13.70
C ASN A 51 -8.15 4.56 -14.87
N ARG A 52 -6.98 5.17 -14.92
CA ARG A 52 -6.57 5.99 -16.06
C ARG A 52 -6.53 5.19 -17.36
N LEU A 53 -5.98 3.98 -17.30
CA LEU A 53 -5.93 3.08 -18.46
C LEU A 53 -7.33 2.69 -18.94
N ARG A 54 -8.25 2.42 -18.02
CA ARG A 54 -9.64 2.09 -18.35
C ARG A 54 -10.39 3.23 -19.01
N GLN A 55 -9.99 4.46 -18.76
CA GLN A 55 -10.61 5.68 -19.30
C GLN A 55 -9.86 6.23 -20.53
N SER A 56 -8.78 5.58 -20.95
CA SER A 56 -7.87 6.09 -21.98
C SER A 56 -8.35 5.89 -23.41
N GLY A 57 -9.46 5.17 -23.63
CA GLY A 57 -9.95 4.85 -24.96
C GLY A 57 -9.28 3.67 -25.63
N LEU A 58 -8.38 2.97 -24.93
CA LEU A 58 -7.76 1.74 -25.44
C LEU A 58 -8.82 0.64 -25.59
N SER A 59 -8.59 -0.29 -26.52
CA SER A 59 -9.42 -1.49 -26.62
C SER A 59 -9.37 -2.32 -25.34
N PRO A 60 -10.38 -3.16 -25.05
CA PRO A 60 -10.32 -4.03 -23.86
C PRO A 60 -9.08 -4.91 -23.83
N THR A 61 -8.64 -5.42 -24.97
CA THR A 61 -7.42 -6.24 -25.07
C THR A 61 -6.18 -5.42 -24.68
N ASP A 62 -6.04 -4.21 -25.24
CA ASP A 62 -4.91 -3.33 -24.96
C ASP A 62 -4.93 -2.85 -23.51
N GLN A 63 -6.09 -2.56 -22.95
CA GLN A 63 -6.24 -2.23 -21.54
C GLN A 63 -5.73 -3.37 -20.65
N GLN A 64 -6.12 -4.59 -20.95
CA GLN A 64 -5.72 -5.76 -20.19
C GLN A 64 -4.21 -5.97 -20.24
N LEU A 65 -3.60 -5.84 -21.41
CA LEU A 65 -2.15 -5.96 -21.56
C LEU A 65 -1.42 -4.88 -20.78
N ALA A 66 -1.90 -3.65 -20.84
CA ALA A 66 -1.29 -2.54 -20.09
C ALA A 66 -1.39 -2.75 -18.58
N ILE A 67 -2.52 -3.24 -18.09
CA ILE A 67 -2.71 -3.54 -16.66
C ILE A 67 -1.79 -4.69 -16.23
N GLU A 68 -1.64 -5.73 -17.03
CA GLU A 68 -0.73 -6.83 -16.75
C GLU A 68 0.73 -6.35 -16.66
N GLN A 69 1.15 -5.45 -17.55
CA GLN A 69 2.48 -4.84 -17.49
C GLN A 69 2.65 -3.98 -16.24
N LEU A 70 1.63 -3.22 -15.88
CA LEU A 70 1.65 -2.40 -14.68
C LEU A 70 1.85 -3.27 -13.42
N LEU A 71 1.14 -4.40 -13.34
CA LEU A 71 1.32 -5.36 -12.25
C LEU A 71 2.71 -5.98 -12.25
N ALA A 72 3.22 -6.36 -13.42
CA ALA A 72 4.53 -6.99 -13.53
C ALA A 72 5.68 -6.05 -13.15
N GLN A 73 5.54 -4.76 -13.43
CA GLN A 73 6.56 -3.76 -13.13
C GLN A 73 6.51 -3.27 -11.68
N GLY A 74 5.32 -3.22 -11.08
CA GLY A 74 5.12 -2.64 -9.77
C GLY A 74 5.16 -3.62 -8.61
N PHE A 75 5.00 -4.92 -8.86
CA PHE A 75 4.82 -5.93 -7.81
C PHE A 75 5.54 -7.22 -8.17
N ASP A 76 6.04 -7.91 -7.16
CA ASP A 76 6.58 -9.26 -7.34
C ASP A 76 5.44 -10.30 -7.50
N GLU A 77 5.80 -11.55 -7.70
CA GLU A 77 4.83 -12.61 -7.99
C GLU A 77 3.80 -12.81 -6.88
N ARG A 78 4.23 -12.79 -5.61
CA ARG A 78 3.33 -12.94 -4.47
C ARG A 78 2.44 -11.73 -4.29
N GLU A 79 3.03 -10.56 -4.47
CA GLU A 79 2.31 -9.30 -4.37
C GLU A 79 1.25 -9.18 -5.45
N ARG A 80 1.54 -9.64 -6.67
CA ARG A 80 0.54 -9.64 -7.76
C ARG A 80 -0.69 -10.45 -7.43
N LEU A 81 -0.52 -11.62 -6.83
CA LEU A 81 -1.67 -12.43 -6.39
C LEU A 81 -2.50 -11.69 -5.36
N ARG A 82 -1.85 -11.01 -4.42
CA ARG A 82 -2.51 -10.22 -3.39
C ARG A 82 -3.25 -9.02 -3.99
N VAL A 83 -2.64 -8.31 -4.92
CA VAL A 83 -3.27 -7.19 -5.63
C VAL A 83 -4.50 -7.66 -6.40
N MET A 84 -4.40 -8.78 -7.10
CA MET A 84 -5.52 -9.34 -7.85
C MET A 84 -6.69 -9.70 -6.94
N ALA A 85 -6.43 -10.24 -5.75
CA ALA A 85 -7.45 -10.54 -4.76
C ALA A 85 -8.14 -9.29 -4.22
N LEU A 86 -7.43 -8.16 -4.14
CA LEU A 86 -7.92 -6.89 -3.63
C LEU A 86 -8.51 -5.98 -4.73
N ASP A 87 -8.36 -6.35 -5.98
CA ASP A 87 -8.63 -5.46 -7.12
C ASP A 87 -10.06 -4.93 -7.14
N ALA A 88 -11.03 -5.74 -6.75
CA ALA A 88 -12.43 -5.33 -6.72
C ALA A 88 -12.71 -4.23 -5.67
N GLU A 89 -11.85 -4.09 -4.67
CA GLU A 89 -11.98 -3.11 -3.58
C GLU A 89 -11.15 -1.85 -3.82
N LEU A 90 -10.37 -1.83 -4.86
CA LEU A 90 -9.49 -0.69 -5.17
C LEU A 90 -10.15 0.37 -6.04
#